data_5de471d5d7b7e777089705f82b97d01b
#
_entry.id   5de471d5d7b7e777089705f82b97d01b
#
_cell.length_a   1.000
_cell.length_b   1.000
_cell.length_c   1.000
_cell.angle_alpha   90.00
_cell.angle_beta   90.00
_cell.angle_gamma   90.00
#
_symmetry.space_group_name_H-M   'P 1'
#
loop_
_entity.id
_entity.type
_entity.pdbx_description
1 polymer ?
#
loop_
_entity_poly.entity_id
_entity_poly.type
_entity_poly.pdbx_seq_one_letter_code
_entity_poly.pdbx_strand_id
1 'polypeptide(L)'
;MEQLLPHPFVRLPDDYFSNLSFYLEIDGVRLEQFKRVVYVNDSAAILSLLRSTDVVRLGPRLSAPDFAEYGIRTIPIRNCQVQINVGWIQRSREMLSTEAQAFVKMLEELYPKNEK
;
A
#
# COMPACT_ATOMS: atom_id res chain seq x y z
N MET A 1 -13.78 4.03 -8.59
CA MET A 1 -12.58 4.93 -8.49
C MET A 1 -12.80 6.35 -9.01
N GLU A 2 -13.71 6.55 -9.95
CA GLU A 2 -13.90 7.89 -10.51
C GLU A 2 -14.29 8.93 -9.46
N GLN A 3 -15.02 8.54 -8.44
CA GLN A 3 -15.43 9.42 -7.36
C GLN A 3 -14.25 9.98 -6.55
N LEU A 4 -13.10 9.32 -6.63
CA LEU A 4 -11.90 9.73 -5.92
C LEU A 4 -11.07 10.77 -6.67
N LEU A 5 -11.27 10.91 -7.98
CA LEU A 5 -10.46 11.79 -8.81
C LEU A 5 -10.45 13.25 -8.36
N PRO A 6 -11.54 13.82 -7.79
CA PRO A 6 -11.49 15.18 -7.27
C PRO A 6 -10.62 15.36 -6.03
N HIS A 7 -10.28 14.27 -5.34
CA HIS A 7 -9.49 14.33 -4.11
C HIS A 7 -7.99 14.36 -4.43
N PRO A 8 -7.18 15.08 -3.63
CA PRO A 8 -5.73 14.99 -3.76
C PRO A 8 -5.23 13.57 -3.47
N PHE A 9 -4.26 13.12 -4.23
CA PHE A 9 -3.70 11.78 -4.12
C PHE A 9 -2.32 11.85 -3.46
N VAL A 10 -2.10 11.07 -2.40
CA VAL A 10 -0.84 11.05 -1.66
C VAL A 10 0.07 9.95 -2.23
N ARG A 11 1.31 10.31 -2.54
CA ARG A 11 2.31 9.39 -3.05
C ARG A 11 3.63 9.58 -2.31
N LEU A 12 4.43 8.51 -2.27
CA LEU A 12 5.81 8.59 -1.82
C LEU A 12 6.68 9.04 -2.99
N PRO A 13 7.56 10.05 -2.79
CA PRO A 13 8.51 10.44 -3.84
C PRO A 13 9.56 9.35 -4.03
N ASP A 14 10.03 9.19 -5.26
CA ASP A 14 11.10 8.26 -5.62
C ASP A 14 10.86 6.82 -5.17
N ASP A 15 9.63 6.46 -4.91
CA ASP A 15 9.26 5.10 -4.55
C ASP A 15 9.15 4.28 -5.83
N TYR A 16 9.89 3.17 -5.89
CA TYR A 16 9.85 2.26 -7.02
C TYR A 16 8.42 1.76 -7.29
N PHE A 17 7.69 1.42 -6.25
CA PHE A 17 6.31 0.96 -6.39
C PHE A 17 5.37 2.06 -6.88
N SER A 18 5.62 3.28 -6.48
CA SER A 18 4.83 4.41 -6.96
C SER A 18 4.99 4.61 -8.46
N ASN A 19 6.21 4.45 -8.97
CA ASN A 19 6.46 4.56 -10.39
C ASN A 19 5.75 3.46 -11.18
N LEU A 20 5.77 2.23 -10.69
CA LEU A 20 5.07 1.13 -11.32
C LEU A 20 3.55 1.35 -11.29
N SER A 21 3.02 1.72 -10.14
CA SER A 21 1.58 1.90 -9.99
C SER A 21 1.03 3.07 -10.79
N PHE A 22 1.88 4.03 -11.16
CA PHE A 22 1.47 5.18 -11.95
C PHE A 22 0.84 4.78 -13.28
N TYR A 23 1.29 3.69 -13.88
CA TYR A 23 0.80 3.21 -15.16
C TYR A 23 -0.31 2.17 -15.03
N LEU A 24 -0.71 1.83 -13.82
CA LEU A 24 -1.75 0.84 -13.60
C LEU A 24 -3.13 1.45 -13.78
N GLU A 25 -4.02 0.64 -14.33
CA GLU A 25 -5.43 0.98 -14.42
C GLU A 25 -6.18 0.17 -13.38
N ILE A 26 -6.94 0.86 -12.54
CA ILE A 26 -7.72 0.24 -11.48
C ILE A 26 -9.16 0.74 -11.58
N ASP A 27 -10.10 -0.18 -11.75
CA ASP A 27 -11.52 0.14 -11.87
C ASP A 27 -11.79 1.22 -12.94
N GLY A 28 -11.11 1.09 -14.08
CA GLY A 28 -11.28 2.00 -15.21
C GLY A 28 -10.56 3.33 -15.08
N VAL A 29 -9.79 3.53 -14.01
CA VAL A 29 -9.08 4.78 -13.75
C VAL A 29 -7.58 4.53 -13.70
N ARG A 30 -6.82 5.33 -14.44
CA ARG A 30 -5.37 5.33 -14.34
C ARG A 30 -4.95 6.34 -13.29
N LEU A 31 -3.94 6.01 -12.50
CA LEU A 31 -3.50 6.88 -11.40
C LEU A 31 -3.01 8.25 -11.88
N GLU A 32 -2.51 8.33 -13.10
CA GLU A 32 -2.11 9.61 -13.69
C GLU A 32 -3.28 10.58 -13.90
N GLN A 33 -4.52 10.10 -13.82
CA GLN A 33 -5.69 10.95 -13.95
C GLN A 33 -5.95 11.82 -12.72
N PHE A 34 -5.33 11.52 -11.60
CA PHE A 34 -5.39 12.40 -10.43
C PHE A 34 -4.59 13.66 -10.73
N LYS A 35 -5.26 14.79 -10.73
CA LYS A 35 -4.66 16.07 -11.10
C LYS A 35 -3.86 16.69 -9.96
N ARG A 36 -4.25 16.42 -8.72
CA ARG A 36 -3.57 16.95 -7.55
C ARG A 36 -2.88 15.80 -6.84
N VAL A 37 -1.56 15.88 -6.75
CA VAL A 37 -0.75 14.85 -6.11
C VAL A 37 0.10 15.51 -5.03
N VAL A 38 0.08 14.91 -3.85
CA VAL A 38 0.90 15.35 -2.72
C VAL A 38 1.98 14.30 -2.50
N TYR A 39 3.24 14.71 -2.54
CA TYR A 39 4.36 13.81 -2.31
C TYR A 39 4.81 13.93 -0.87
N VAL A 40 4.81 12.80 -0.16
CA VAL A 40 5.17 12.73 1.25
C VAL A 40 6.08 11.53 1.46
N ASN A 41 7.19 11.72 2.15
CA ASN A 41 8.16 10.67 2.40
C ASN A 41 8.23 10.21 3.86
N ASP A 42 7.21 10.52 4.64
CA ASP A 42 7.16 10.19 6.06
C ASP A 42 5.80 9.56 6.40
N SER A 43 5.84 8.38 6.98
CA SER A 43 4.62 7.65 7.35
C SER A 43 3.75 8.42 8.33
N ALA A 44 4.34 9.10 9.30
CA ALA A 44 3.59 9.89 10.27
C ALA A 44 2.86 11.06 9.60
N ALA A 45 3.51 11.70 8.63
CA ALA A 45 2.89 12.78 7.86
C ALA A 45 1.73 12.26 7.01
N ILE A 46 1.88 11.08 6.41
CA ILE A 46 0.80 10.45 5.63
C ILE A 46 -0.41 10.20 6.52
N LEU A 47 -0.19 9.62 7.70
CA LEU A 47 -1.28 9.36 8.65
C LEU A 47 -2.00 10.65 9.06
N SER A 48 -1.22 11.69 9.33
CA SER A 48 -1.77 12.98 9.72
C SER A 48 -2.64 13.58 8.60
N LEU A 49 -2.15 13.53 7.36
CA LEU A 49 -2.91 14.03 6.21
C LEU A 49 -4.20 13.24 6.00
N LEU A 50 -4.14 11.91 6.09
CA LEU A 50 -5.33 11.08 5.90
C LEU A 50 -6.39 11.32 6.97
N ARG A 51 -5.97 11.65 8.19
CA ARG A 51 -6.89 11.90 9.30
C ARG A 51 -7.52 13.28 9.26
N SER A 52 -6.80 14.27 8.75
CA SER A 52 -7.21 15.68 8.89
C SER A 52 -7.63 16.35 7.60
N THR A 53 -7.46 15.69 6.46
CA THR A 53 -7.79 16.26 5.15
C THR A 53 -8.58 15.26 4.32
N ASP A 54 -8.94 15.66 3.11
CA ASP A 54 -9.69 14.82 2.18
C ASP A 54 -8.80 14.07 1.19
N VAL A 55 -7.51 13.95 1.47
CA VAL A 55 -6.60 13.22 0.60
C VAL A 55 -6.92 11.72 0.61
N VAL A 56 -6.58 11.07 -0.50
CA VAL A 56 -6.74 9.62 -0.64
C VAL A 56 -5.39 8.99 -0.94
N ARG A 57 -5.25 7.74 -0.59
CA ARG A 57 -4.05 6.95 -0.83
C ARG A 57 -4.44 5.55 -1.25
N LEU A 58 -3.71 5.01 -2.20
CA LEU A 58 -3.85 3.61 -2.58
C LEU A 58 -2.90 2.77 -1.73
N GLY A 59 -3.40 1.71 -1.13
CA GLY A 59 -2.59 0.85 -0.30
C GLY A 59 -3.04 -0.60 -0.34
N PRO A 60 -2.20 -1.52 0.15
CA PRO A 60 -2.56 -2.93 0.20
C PRO A 60 -3.61 -3.21 1.27
N ARG A 61 -4.42 -4.24 1.03
CA ARG A 61 -5.48 -4.64 1.96
C ARG A 61 -4.95 -4.98 3.36
N LEU A 62 -3.74 -5.56 3.41
CA LEU A 62 -3.17 -5.99 4.70
C LEU A 62 -2.88 -4.82 5.66
N SER A 63 -2.81 -3.60 5.14
CA SER A 63 -2.62 -2.42 5.98
C SER A 63 -3.91 -1.90 6.61
N ALA A 64 -5.07 -2.40 6.22
CA ALA A 64 -6.35 -1.87 6.67
C ALA A 64 -6.53 -1.90 8.19
N PRO A 65 -6.17 -2.97 8.93
CA PRO A 65 -6.32 -2.97 10.38
C PRO A 65 -5.48 -1.90 11.06
N ASP A 66 -4.27 -1.66 10.58
CA ASP A 66 -3.38 -0.65 11.16
C ASP A 66 -3.95 0.75 10.96
N PHE A 67 -4.46 1.04 9.77
CA PHE A 67 -5.09 2.34 9.52
C PHE A 67 -6.35 2.54 10.34
N ALA A 68 -7.11 1.49 10.58
CA ALA A 68 -8.32 1.58 11.39
C ALA A 68 -8.02 2.04 12.83
N GLU A 69 -6.89 1.63 13.38
CA GLU A 69 -6.46 2.06 14.73
C GLU A 69 -6.24 3.57 14.80
N TYR A 70 -5.92 4.21 13.68
CA TYR A 70 -5.70 5.64 13.59
C TYR A 70 -6.94 6.40 13.12
N GLY A 71 -8.08 5.74 13.06
CA GLY A 71 -9.32 6.38 12.61
C GLY A 71 -9.39 6.59 11.10
N ILE A 72 -8.60 5.87 10.33
CA ILE A 72 -8.56 5.98 8.87
C ILE A 72 -9.37 4.85 8.27
N ARG A 73 -10.32 5.21 7.43
CA ARG A 73 -11.21 4.25 6.79
C ARG A 73 -10.60 3.71 5.51
N THR A 74 -10.69 2.40 5.34
CA THR A 74 -10.28 1.74 4.10
C THR A 74 -11.51 1.40 3.28
N ILE A 75 -11.50 1.81 2.02
CA ILE A 75 -12.59 1.56 1.10
C ILE A 75 -12.11 0.54 0.06
N PRO A 76 -12.74 -0.65 0.00
CA PRO A 76 -12.36 -1.64 -1.01
C PRO A 76 -12.64 -1.12 -2.43
N ILE A 77 -11.76 -1.44 -3.36
CA ILE A 77 -11.92 -1.06 -4.75
C ILE A 77 -12.62 -2.18 -5.50
N ARG A 78 -13.71 -1.83 -6.18
CA ARG A 78 -14.41 -2.75 -7.05
C ARG A 78 -13.57 -3.05 -8.30
N ASN A 79 -13.61 -4.28 -8.77
CA ASN A 79 -12.92 -4.70 -9.99
C ASN A 79 -11.41 -4.46 -9.97
N CYS A 80 -10.80 -4.53 -8.79
CA CYS A 80 -9.36 -4.41 -8.67
C CYS A 80 -8.71 -5.77 -8.94
N GLN A 81 -7.92 -5.86 -10.02
CA GLN A 81 -7.19 -7.06 -10.38
C GLN A 81 -5.72 -6.97 -10.04
N VAL A 82 -5.30 -5.86 -9.47
CA VAL A 82 -3.90 -5.64 -9.09
C VAL A 82 -3.61 -6.37 -7.79
N GLN A 83 -2.53 -7.15 -7.79
CA GLN A 83 -2.05 -7.85 -6.59
C GLN A 83 -0.66 -7.38 -6.25
N ILE A 84 -0.38 -7.25 -4.97
CA ILE A 84 0.93 -6.88 -4.47
C ILE A 84 1.54 -8.12 -3.82
N ASN A 85 2.73 -8.49 -4.30
CA ASN A 85 3.47 -9.59 -3.71
C ASN A 85 4.29 -9.07 -2.55
N VAL A 86 4.07 -9.64 -1.38
CA VAL A 86 4.83 -9.29 -0.18
C VAL A 86 5.69 -10.48 0.18
N GLY A 87 6.97 -10.23 0.42
CA GLY A 87 7.90 -11.29 0.74
C GLY A 87 9.14 -10.72 1.40
N TRP A 88 10.21 -11.51 1.42
CA TRP A 88 11.48 -11.06 1.97
C TRP A 88 12.60 -11.32 0.99
N ILE A 89 13.70 -10.62 1.20
CA ILE A 89 14.91 -10.76 0.40
C ILE A 89 16.02 -11.23 1.33
N GLN A 90 16.72 -12.27 0.91
CA GLN A 90 17.84 -12.79 1.66
C GLN A 90 19.02 -13.06 0.71
N ARG A 91 20.22 -13.13 1.27
CA ARG A 91 21.39 -13.43 0.48
C ARG A 91 21.30 -14.86 -0.06
N SER A 92 21.59 -14.98 -1.35
CA SER A 92 21.57 -16.27 -2.04
C SER A 92 22.58 -17.25 -1.40
N ARG A 93 22.18 -18.50 -1.24
CA ARG A 93 23.00 -19.59 -0.71
C ARG A 93 23.38 -19.46 0.76
N GLU A 94 22.78 -18.53 1.49
CA GLU A 94 22.95 -18.46 2.93
C GLU A 94 21.66 -18.88 3.62
N MET A 95 21.81 -19.60 4.71
CA MET A 95 20.67 -19.93 5.55
C MET A 95 20.36 -18.76 6.45
N LEU A 96 19.08 -18.54 6.71
CA LEU A 96 18.66 -17.55 7.67
C LEU A 96 19.11 -17.93 9.07
N SER A 97 19.44 -16.93 9.87
CA SER A 97 19.69 -17.15 11.30
C SER A 97 18.45 -17.68 11.99
N THR A 98 18.61 -18.26 13.18
CA THR A 98 17.48 -18.74 13.97
C THR A 98 16.47 -17.63 14.23
N GLU A 99 16.96 -16.44 14.54
CA GLU A 99 16.11 -15.28 14.80
C GLU A 99 15.36 -14.83 13.54
N ALA A 100 16.03 -14.82 12.39
CA ALA A 100 15.40 -14.47 11.12
C ALA A 100 14.34 -15.49 10.72
N GLN A 101 14.60 -16.77 10.93
CA GLN A 101 13.62 -17.83 10.67
C GLN A 101 12.38 -17.66 11.53
N ALA A 102 12.56 -17.33 12.80
CA ALA A 102 11.45 -17.08 13.71
C ALA A 102 10.61 -15.88 13.25
N PHE A 103 11.26 -14.84 12.79
CA PHE A 103 10.58 -13.65 12.27
C PHE A 103 9.75 -13.99 11.02
N VAL A 104 10.33 -14.71 10.06
CA VAL A 104 9.62 -15.12 8.86
C VAL A 104 8.40 -15.98 9.20
N LYS A 105 8.58 -16.91 10.17
CA LYS A 105 7.47 -17.75 10.60
C LYS A 105 6.33 -16.91 11.19
N MET A 106 6.65 -15.91 11.98
CA MET A 106 5.64 -15.01 12.52
C MET A 106 4.91 -14.25 11.42
N LEU A 107 5.63 -13.80 10.40
CA LEU A 107 5.00 -13.13 9.25
C LEU A 107 4.03 -14.06 8.52
N GLU A 108 4.42 -15.31 8.33
CA GLU A 108 3.56 -16.28 7.65
C GLU A 108 2.30 -16.60 8.46
N GLU A 109 2.40 -16.60 9.78
CA GLU A 109 1.25 -16.81 10.66
C GLU A 109 0.31 -15.61 10.68
N LEU A 110 0.87 -14.39 10.69
CA LEU A 110 0.07 -13.16 10.71
C LEU A 110 -0.57 -12.86 9.35
N TYR A 111 0.12 -13.20 8.27
CA TYR A 111 -0.32 -12.92 6.91
C TYR A 111 -0.27 -14.20 6.08
N PRO A 112 -1.23 -15.12 6.27
CA PRO A 112 -1.24 -16.38 5.54
C PRO A 112 -1.27 -16.15 4.04
N LYS A 113 -0.64 -17.07 3.30
CA LYS A 113 -0.68 -17.00 1.84
C LYS A 113 -2.13 -17.02 1.36
N ASN A 114 -2.44 -16.07 0.50
CA ASN A 114 -3.71 -16.07 -0.18
C ASN A 114 -3.60 -16.98 -1.40
N GLU A 115 -4.31 -18.10 -1.37
CA GLU A 115 -4.21 -19.14 -2.40
C GLU A 115 -5.07 -18.87 -3.63
N LYS A 116 -5.11 -17.69 -4.09
CA LYS A 116 -5.83 -17.43 -5.34
C LYS A 116 -4.91 -17.06 -6.44
#